data_022b8066d37873c4e4eefa4822d5f62c
#
_entry.id   022b8066d37873c4e4eefa4822d5f62c
#
_cell.length_a   1.000
_cell.length_b   1.000
_cell.length_c   1.000
_cell.angle_alpha   90.00
_cell.angle_beta   90.00
_cell.angle_gamma   90.00
#
_symmetry.space_group_name_H-M   'P 1'
#
loop_
_entity.id
_entity.type
_entity.pdbx_description
1 polymer ?
#
loop_
_entity_poly.entity_id
_entity_poly.type
_entity_poly.pdbx_seq_one_letter_code
_entity_poly.pdbx_strand_id
1 'polypeptide(L)'
;MGVMTCRPLQVPEILPQELVVEGPVSAEQFDQLQMNAKLTNFRPPDRQKEALKTISQMPEGMIYAARYGNEIVGYVTFHLPDKHCRWCRHPRALELGGIEISPDHRQKGIGAALLKKSFENPVMEDYIVITIEFCWHWDLKGSGLGILNYQRMLEKLFGTAGLVRRDTDDPDILEHPANVLMARVGKNVVKDDIYLFETMLYEGKDMFYRQL
;
A
#
# COMPACT_ATOMS: atom_id res chain seq x y z
N MET A 1 -44.80 -38.95 36.51
CA MET A 1 -43.39 -38.54 36.40
C MET A 1 -43.13 -38.19 34.94
N GLY A 2 -43.11 -36.88 34.64
CA GLY A 2 -42.84 -36.43 33.27
C GLY A 2 -41.33 -36.21 33.07
N VAL A 3 -40.77 -36.87 32.10
CA VAL A 3 -39.38 -36.68 31.73
C VAL A 3 -39.29 -35.41 30.89
N MET A 4 -38.65 -34.37 31.46
CA MET A 4 -38.29 -33.15 30.71
C MET A 4 -37.11 -33.50 29.80
N THR A 5 -37.33 -33.60 28.47
CA THR A 5 -36.30 -33.67 27.49
C THR A 5 -35.74 -32.27 27.22
N CYS A 6 -34.51 -31.98 27.71
CA CYS A 6 -33.76 -30.80 27.31
C CYS A 6 -33.38 -30.90 25.81
N ARG A 7 -33.90 -29.97 25.00
CA ARG A 7 -33.36 -29.75 23.64
C ARG A 7 -31.93 -29.19 23.74
N PRO A 8 -30.96 -29.76 23.01
CA PRO A 8 -29.64 -29.15 22.96
C PRO A 8 -29.74 -27.77 22.29
N LEU A 9 -29.07 -26.78 22.88
CA LEU A 9 -28.85 -25.46 22.26
C LEU A 9 -28.08 -25.66 20.95
N GLN A 10 -28.70 -25.34 19.84
CA GLN A 10 -28.00 -25.24 18.56
C GLN A 10 -27.06 -24.04 18.62
N VAL A 11 -25.77 -24.29 18.71
CA VAL A 11 -24.72 -23.29 18.47
C VAL A 11 -24.84 -22.88 17.01
N PRO A 12 -25.04 -21.62 16.64
CA PRO A 12 -25.09 -21.22 15.25
C PRO A 12 -23.76 -21.58 14.58
N GLU A 13 -23.84 -22.32 13.50
CA GLU A 13 -22.69 -22.65 12.66
C GLU A 13 -22.17 -21.36 12.05
N ILE A 14 -21.07 -20.83 12.56
CA ILE A 14 -20.41 -19.65 12.00
C ILE A 14 -19.76 -20.11 10.70
N LEU A 15 -20.44 -19.86 9.57
CA LEU A 15 -19.86 -20.08 8.25
C LEU A 15 -18.54 -19.31 8.15
N PRO A 16 -17.49 -19.90 7.59
CA PRO A 16 -16.23 -19.21 7.40
C PRO A 16 -16.49 -17.95 6.54
N GLN A 17 -16.15 -16.79 7.09
CA GLN A 17 -16.30 -15.54 6.34
C GLN A 17 -15.32 -15.56 5.16
N GLU A 18 -15.81 -15.20 3.98
CA GLU A 18 -15.01 -15.09 2.77
C GLU A 18 -14.18 -13.81 2.80
N LEU A 19 -12.94 -13.89 2.30
CA LEU A 19 -12.07 -12.72 2.11
C LEU A 19 -12.62 -11.86 0.96
N VAL A 20 -12.97 -10.64 1.26
CA VAL A 20 -13.37 -9.62 0.28
C VAL A 20 -12.21 -8.64 0.09
N VAL A 21 -11.83 -8.39 -1.18
CA VAL A 21 -10.86 -7.36 -1.55
C VAL A 21 -11.56 -6.35 -2.44
N GLU A 22 -11.69 -5.12 -1.97
CA GLU A 22 -12.48 -4.09 -2.61
C GLU A 22 -11.81 -2.72 -2.59
N GLY A 23 -12.28 -1.81 -3.42
CA GLY A 23 -11.84 -0.41 -3.49
C GLY A 23 -12.06 0.20 -4.88
N PRO A 24 -11.90 1.53 -4.97
CA PRO A 24 -11.57 2.44 -3.88
C PRO A 24 -12.67 2.52 -2.81
N VAL A 25 -12.28 2.43 -1.54
CA VAL A 25 -13.20 2.51 -0.38
C VAL A 25 -13.43 3.97 -0.03
N SER A 26 -14.70 4.40 0.02
CA SER A 26 -15.06 5.77 0.38
C SER A 26 -15.01 6.01 1.90
N ALA A 27 -14.98 7.28 2.30
CA ALA A 27 -15.00 7.67 3.72
C ALA A 27 -16.27 7.13 4.43
N GLU A 28 -17.43 7.14 3.77
CA GLU A 28 -18.70 6.65 4.31
C GLU A 28 -18.68 5.13 4.49
N GLN A 29 -18.04 4.40 3.57
CA GLN A 29 -17.88 2.94 3.71
C GLN A 29 -17.01 2.60 4.92
N PHE A 30 -15.98 3.40 5.22
CA PHE A 30 -15.16 3.19 6.42
C PHE A 30 -15.98 3.28 7.71
N ASP A 31 -17.09 4.04 7.76
CA ASP A 31 -17.92 4.13 8.95
C ASP A 31 -18.54 2.79 9.34
N GLN A 32 -18.80 1.92 8.36
CA GLN A 32 -19.36 0.59 8.54
C GLN A 32 -18.31 -0.50 8.81
N LEU A 33 -17.02 -0.17 8.64
CA LEU A 33 -15.91 -1.10 8.76
C LEU A 33 -15.16 -0.89 10.07
N GLN A 34 -14.50 -1.93 10.54
CA GLN A 34 -13.64 -1.91 11.72
C GLN A 34 -12.22 -2.29 11.34
N MET A 35 -11.24 -1.66 11.94
CA MET A 35 -9.83 -2.06 11.76
C MET A 35 -9.50 -3.24 12.66
N ASN A 36 -8.84 -4.26 12.12
CA ASN A 36 -8.29 -5.32 12.95
C ASN A 36 -7.31 -4.73 13.98
N ALA A 37 -7.43 -5.15 15.24
CA ALA A 37 -6.66 -4.61 16.35
C ALA A 37 -5.13 -4.75 16.21
N LYS A 38 -4.66 -5.60 15.29
CA LYS A 38 -3.23 -5.84 15.02
C LYS A 38 -2.70 -5.06 13.82
N LEU A 39 -3.50 -4.20 13.18
CA LEU A 39 -3.03 -3.22 12.18
C LEU A 39 -2.46 -2.01 12.94
N THR A 40 -1.20 -2.08 13.33
CA THR A 40 -0.56 -1.11 14.23
C THR A 40 0.79 -0.63 13.74
N ASN A 41 1.23 -1.03 12.54
CA ASN A 41 2.56 -0.70 12.04
C ASN A 41 2.77 0.81 11.85
N PHE A 42 1.76 1.51 11.34
CA PHE A 42 1.86 2.96 11.11
C PHE A 42 1.25 3.76 12.27
N ARG A 43 0.06 3.38 12.75
CA ARG A 43 -0.69 4.09 13.81
C ARG A 43 -1.57 3.10 14.57
N PRO A 44 -2.05 3.45 15.78
CA PRO A 44 -3.14 2.71 16.42
C PRO A 44 -4.36 2.59 15.49
N PRO A 45 -5.10 1.47 15.51
CA PRO A 45 -6.15 1.15 14.53
C PRO A 45 -7.20 2.25 14.31
N ASP A 46 -7.70 2.86 15.39
CA ASP A 46 -8.70 3.93 15.30
C ASP A 46 -8.13 5.18 14.59
N ARG A 47 -6.89 5.56 14.92
CA ARG A 47 -6.22 6.68 14.26
C ARG A 47 -5.85 6.36 12.81
N GLN A 48 -5.51 5.10 12.54
CA GLN A 48 -5.25 4.67 11.17
C GLN A 48 -6.53 4.71 10.34
N LYS A 49 -7.67 4.29 10.89
CA LYS A 49 -8.97 4.40 10.22
C LYS A 49 -9.28 5.85 9.80
N GLU A 50 -9.11 6.81 10.72
CA GLU A 50 -9.33 8.23 10.40
C GLU A 50 -8.33 8.77 9.36
N ALA A 51 -7.08 8.32 9.40
CA ALA A 51 -6.09 8.68 8.38
C ALA A 51 -6.49 8.12 7.00
N LEU A 52 -6.96 6.87 6.92
CA LEU A 52 -7.45 6.28 5.67
C LEU A 52 -8.66 7.03 5.12
N LYS A 53 -9.62 7.39 5.98
CA LYS A 53 -10.76 8.24 5.59
C LYS A 53 -10.29 9.58 5.01
N THR A 54 -9.32 10.21 5.66
CA THR A 54 -8.73 11.47 5.17
C THR A 54 -8.09 11.27 3.78
N ILE A 55 -7.30 10.22 3.60
CA ILE A 55 -6.66 9.93 2.30
C ILE A 55 -7.73 9.68 1.22
N SER A 56 -8.81 8.93 1.53
CA SER A 56 -9.88 8.65 0.55
C SER A 56 -10.61 9.90 0.07
N GLN A 57 -10.49 11.03 0.79
CA GLN A 57 -11.08 12.34 0.44
C GLN A 57 -10.07 13.29 -0.24
N MET A 58 -8.79 12.92 -0.31
CA MET A 58 -7.78 13.71 -1.02
C MET A 58 -7.97 13.62 -2.52
N PRO A 59 -7.52 14.65 -3.28
CA PRO A 59 -7.36 14.51 -4.72
C PRO A 59 -6.50 13.28 -5.04
N GLU A 60 -6.95 12.43 -5.96
CA GLU A 60 -6.29 11.17 -6.36
C GLU A 60 -6.09 10.17 -5.20
N GLY A 61 -6.71 10.41 -4.04
CA GLY A 61 -6.65 9.51 -2.89
C GLY A 61 -7.48 8.22 -3.12
N MET A 62 -6.85 7.06 -3.02
CA MET A 62 -7.52 5.76 -3.19
C MET A 62 -7.07 4.80 -2.11
N ILE A 63 -8.03 4.11 -1.51
CA ILE A 63 -7.78 3.04 -0.55
C ILE A 63 -8.39 1.74 -1.06
N TYR A 64 -7.62 0.68 -1.05
CA TYR A 64 -8.15 -0.67 -1.26
C TYR A 64 -8.02 -1.45 0.04
N ALA A 65 -9.08 -2.17 0.41
CA ALA A 65 -9.15 -2.91 1.66
C ALA A 65 -9.40 -4.40 1.42
N ALA A 66 -8.78 -5.22 2.26
CA ALA A 66 -9.06 -6.64 2.40
C ALA A 66 -9.78 -6.87 3.74
N ARG A 67 -10.92 -7.53 3.74
CA ARG A 67 -11.75 -7.71 4.94
C ARG A 67 -12.41 -9.08 5.02
N TYR A 68 -12.70 -9.49 6.23
CA TYR A 68 -13.63 -10.56 6.56
C TYR A 68 -14.85 -9.94 7.24
N GLY A 69 -16.05 -10.13 6.66
CA GLY A 69 -17.24 -9.44 7.14
C GLY A 69 -17.04 -7.91 7.13
N ASN A 70 -17.09 -7.26 8.28
CA ASN A 70 -16.83 -5.82 8.45
C ASN A 70 -15.44 -5.50 9.02
N GLU A 71 -14.58 -6.51 9.25
CA GLU A 71 -13.25 -6.30 9.81
C GLU A 71 -12.19 -6.21 8.70
N ILE A 72 -11.54 -5.05 8.57
CA ILE A 72 -10.40 -4.82 7.68
C ILE A 72 -9.17 -5.51 8.27
N VAL A 73 -8.59 -6.44 7.51
CA VAL A 73 -7.38 -7.19 7.88
C VAL A 73 -6.15 -6.79 7.07
N GLY A 74 -6.33 -5.91 6.09
CA GLY A 74 -5.24 -5.34 5.31
C GLY A 74 -5.74 -4.21 4.43
N TYR A 75 -4.84 -3.33 4.03
CA TYR A 75 -5.14 -2.21 3.14
C TYR A 75 -3.90 -1.79 2.35
N VAL A 76 -4.12 -1.06 1.27
CA VAL A 76 -3.11 -0.32 0.51
C VAL A 76 -3.65 1.07 0.19
N THR A 77 -2.76 2.07 0.23
CA THR A 77 -3.11 3.48 -0.01
C THR A 77 -2.39 4.02 -1.24
N PHE A 78 -3.09 4.88 -1.98
CA PHE A 78 -2.52 5.68 -3.07
C PHE A 78 -2.92 7.14 -2.88
N HIS A 79 -1.99 8.04 -3.13
CA HIS A 79 -2.21 9.50 -3.07
C HIS A 79 -1.14 10.22 -3.89
N LEU A 80 -1.30 11.51 -4.10
CA LEU A 80 -0.22 12.32 -4.68
C LEU A 80 0.98 12.34 -3.74
N PRO A 81 2.22 12.36 -4.27
CA PRO A 81 3.43 12.45 -3.46
C PRO A 81 3.43 13.69 -2.54
N ASP A 82 4.07 13.58 -1.37
CA ASP A 82 4.18 14.70 -0.43
C ASP A 82 4.79 15.92 -1.10
N LYS A 83 4.21 17.12 -0.82
CA LYS A 83 4.62 18.40 -1.42
C LYS A 83 6.08 18.77 -1.18
N HIS A 84 6.76 18.16 -0.23
CA HIS A 84 8.16 18.41 0.10
C HIS A 84 9.12 17.40 -0.53
N CYS A 85 8.62 16.30 -1.09
CA CYS A 85 9.46 15.33 -1.77
C CYS A 85 9.73 15.72 -3.24
N ARG A 86 10.81 15.14 -3.81
CA ARG A 86 11.21 15.33 -5.20
C ARG A 86 10.06 15.06 -6.18
N TRP A 87 9.32 14.00 -5.93
CA TRP A 87 8.35 13.41 -6.85
C TRP A 87 7.05 14.22 -6.98
N CYS A 88 6.77 15.14 -6.05
CA CYS A 88 5.58 16.01 -6.13
C CYS A 88 5.58 16.96 -7.33
N ARG A 89 6.75 17.19 -7.94
CA ARG A 89 6.90 18.04 -9.13
C ARG A 89 6.50 17.33 -10.43
N HIS A 90 6.33 16.00 -10.37
CA HIS A 90 5.94 15.22 -11.54
C HIS A 90 4.42 15.18 -11.69
N PRO A 91 3.84 15.63 -12.84
CA PRO A 91 2.39 15.77 -12.99
C PRO A 91 1.63 14.45 -13.01
N ARG A 92 2.32 13.34 -13.24
CA ARG A 92 1.75 11.99 -13.33
C ARG A 92 2.30 11.03 -12.28
N ALA A 93 2.99 11.51 -11.25
CA ALA A 93 3.39 10.65 -10.14
C ALA A 93 2.20 10.40 -9.21
N LEU A 94 1.99 9.13 -8.87
CA LEU A 94 1.05 8.68 -7.85
C LEU A 94 1.83 7.79 -6.88
N GLU A 95 1.76 8.07 -5.59
CA GLU A 95 2.48 7.32 -4.58
C GLU A 95 1.62 6.19 -4.01
N LEU A 96 2.13 4.96 -4.03
CA LEU A 96 1.71 3.89 -3.14
C LEU A 96 2.32 4.20 -1.78
N GLY A 97 1.53 4.87 -0.91
CA GLY A 97 2.02 5.45 0.34
C GLY A 97 2.13 4.45 1.48
N GLY A 98 1.50 3.29 1.39
CA GLY A 98 1.64 2.22 2.39
C GLY A 98 0.75 1.03 2.13
N ILE A 99 1.24 -0.14 2.54
CA ILE A 99 0.51 -1.39 2.55
C ILE A 99 0.70 -2.07 3.90
N GLU A 100 -0.37 -2.50 4.52
CA GLU A 100 -0.30 -3.21 5.79
C GLU A 100 -1.26 -4.41 5.80
N ILE A 101 -0.78 -5.53 6.30
CA ILE A 101 -1.56 -6.74 6.53
C ILE A 101 -1.42 -7.13 8.00
N SER A 102 -2.56 -7.34 8.66
CA SER A 102 -2.60 -7.83 10.05
C SER A 102 -1.75 -9.09 10.19
N PRO A 103 -0.90 -9.21 11.24
CA PRO A 103 0.02 -10.32 11.42
C PRO A 103 -0.63 -11.71 11.29
N ASP A 104 -1.85 -11.90 11.82
CA ASP A 104 -2.58 -13.18 11.76
C ASP A 104 -3.03 -13.55 10.33
N HIS A 105 -2.97 -12.59 9.42
CA HIS A 105 -3.43 -12.74 8.04
C HIS A 105 -2.29 -12.65 7.01
N ARG A 106 -1.04 -12.52 7.45
CA ARG A 106 0.15 -12.53 6.58
C ARG A 106 0.35 -13.91 5.94
N GLN A 107 1.14 -13.96 4.87
CA GLN A 107 1.47 -15.18 4.10
C GLN A 107 0.27 -15.91 3.46
N LYS A 108 -0.90 -15.26 3.39
CA LYS A 108 -2.12 -15.76 2.76
C LYS A 108 -2.39 -15.12 1.39
N GLY A 109 -1.41 -14.44 0.80
CA GLY A 109 -1.55 -13.79 -0.52
C GLY A 109 -2.34 -12.47 -0.51
N ILE A 110 -2.78 -11.97 0.65
CA ILE A 110 -3.64 -10.78 0.76
C ILE A 110 -2.97 -9.53 0.17
N GLY A 111 -1.67 -9.32 0.43
CA GLY A 111 -0.95 -8.18 -0.14
C GLY A 111 -0.94 -8.18 -1.67
N ALA A 112 -0.68 -9.33 -2.29
CA ALA A 112 -0.74 -9.47 -3.74
C ALA A 112 -2.16 -9.29 -4.28
N ALA A 113 -3.19 -9.76 -3.56
CA ALA A 113 -4.59 -9.58 -3.93
C ALA A 113 -5.01 -8.10 -3.88
N LEU A 114 -4.57 -7.35 -2.86
CA LEU A 114 -4.78 -5.91 -2.75
C LEU A 114 -4.14 -5.16 -3.93
N LEU A 115 -2.87 -5.44 -4.22
CA LEU A 115 -2.18 -4.83 -5.36
C LEU A 115 -2.87 -5.18 -6.68
N LYS A 116 -3.18 -6.46 -6.90
CA LYS A 116 -3.92 -6.88 -8.10
C LYS A 116 -5.22 -6.09 -8.24
N LYS A 117 -6.02 -6.02 -7.18
CA LYS A 117 -7.29 -5.28 -7.18
C LYS A 117 -7.10 -3.79 -7.47
N SER A 118 -6.07 -3.18 -6.91
CA SER A 118 -5.76 -1.77 -7.14
C SER A 118 -5.42 -1.50 -8.62
N PHE A 119 -4.58 -2.33 -9.21
CA PHE A 119 -4.13 -2.17 -10.60
C PHE A 119 -5.14 -2.71 -11.64
N GLU A 120 -6.27 -3.28 -11.23
CA GLU A 120 -7.45 -3.47 -12.08
C GLU A 120 -8.19 -2.15 -12.37
N ASN A 121 -7.97 -1.11 -11.55
CA ASN A 121 -8.53 0.21 -11.79
C ASN A 121 -7.81 0.87 -12.99
N PRO A 122 -8.54 1.18 -14.09
CA PRO A 122 -7.91 1.72 -15.29
C PRO A 122 -7.22 3.06 -15.07
N VAL A 123 -7.59 3.82 -14.04
CA VAL A 123 -6.93 5.11 -13.71
C VAL A 123 -5.44 4.92 -13.39
N MET A 124 -5.03 3.75 -12.91
CA MET A 124 -3.61 3.45 -12.65
C MET A 124 -2.74 3.45 -13.92
N GLU A 125 -3.36 3.34 -15.08
CA GLU A 125 -2.65 3.41 -16.36
C GLU A 125 -2.34 4.84 -16.80
N ASP A 126 -2.89 5.85 -16.12
CA ASP A 126 -2.64 7.27 -16.40
C ASP A 126 -1.50 7.84 -15.55
N TYR A 127 -0.92 7.04 -14.65
CA TYR A 127 0.10 7.46 -13.69
C TYR A 127 1.40 6.66 -13.80
N ILE A 128 2.48 7.29 -13.36
CA ILE A 128 3.69 6.60 -12.91
C ILE A 128 3.50 6.34 -11.42
N VAL A 129 3.14 5.11 -11.09
CA VAL A 129 2.97 4.71 -9.69
C VAL A 129 4.33 4.44 -9.09
N ILE A 130 4.68 5.17 -8.03
CA ILE A 130 5.92 5.00 -7.28
C ILE A 130 5.62 4.48 -5.88
N THR A 131 6.58 3.81 -5.27
CA THR A 131 6.63 3.57 -3.82
C THR A 131 8.03 3.86 -3.32
N ILE A 132 8.11 4.54 -2.18
CA ILE A 132 9.35 4.93 -1.52
C ILE A 132 9.39 4.17 -0.20
N GLU A 133 10.24 3.17 -0.13
CA GLU A 133 10.32 2.27 1.01
C GLU A 133 11.52 2.62 1.89
N PHE A 134 11.23 3.14 3.06
CA PHE A 134 12.23 3.45 4.09
C PHE A 134 12.31 2.31 5.10
N CYS A 135 13.48 1.75 5.29
CA CYS A 135 13.68 0.56 6.12
C CYS A 135 13.34 0.75 7.61
N TRP A 136 13.30 1.99 8.12
CA TRP A 136 12.86 2.29 9.48
C TRP A 136 11.34 2.25 9.69
N HIS A 137 10.54 2.22 8.62
CA HIS A 137 9.09 2.00 8.70
C HIS A 137 8.69 0.53 8.65
N TRP A 138 9.65 -0.37 8.46
CA TRP A 138 9.36 -1.78 8.27
C TRP A 138 9.15 -2.52 9.58
N ASP A 139 8.18 -3.43 9.60
CA ASP A 139 7.91 -4.32 10.74
C ASP A 139 8.90 -5.49 10.78
N LEU A 140 10.20 -5.18 10.98
CA LEU A 140 11.24 -6.20 11.08
C LEU A 140 11.02 -7.11 12.27
N LYS A 141 10.55 -6.55 13.40
CA LYS A 141 10.32 -7.30 14.63
C LYS A 141 9.14 -8.27 14.47
N GLY A 142 8.01 -7.80 13.94
CA GLY A 142 6.82 -8.62 13.76
C GLY A 142 6.94 -9.67 12.66
N SER A 143 7.77 -9.39 11.64
CA SER A 143 8.04 -10.35 10.56
C SER A 143 9.11 -11.38 10.88
N GLY A 144 10.02 -11.07 11.82
CA GLY A 144 11.20 -11.87 12.11
C GLY A 144 12.25 -11.88 10.99
N LEU A 145 12.11 -11.00 9.98
CA LEU A 145 13.02 -10.92 8.86
C LEU A 145 14.18 -9.95 9.16
N GLY A 146 15.38 -10.30 8.68
CA GLY A 146 16.46 -9.32 8.57
C GLY A 146 16.15 -8.29 7.47
N ILE A 147 16.75 -7.11 7.60
CA ILE A 147 16.46 -5.92 6.79
C ILE A 147 16.52 -6.20 5.27
N LEU A 148 17.56 -6.88 4.77
CA LEU A 148 17.69 -7.21 3.35
C LEU A 148 16.67 -8.25 2.86
N ASN A 149 16.25 -9.17 3.74
CA ASN A 149 15.20 -10.13 3.41
C ASN A 149 13.84 -9.45 3.36
N TYR A 150 13.60 -8.45 4.23
CA TYR A 150 12.39 -7.64 4.18
C TYR A 150 12.32 -6.83 2.90
N GLN A 151 13.42 -6.17 2.51
CA GLN A 151 13.54 -5.48 1.22
C GLN A 151 13.16 -6.39 0.06
N ARG A 152 13.79 -7.58 -0.03
CA ARG A 152 13.48 -8.55 -1.11
C ARG A 152 12.02 -9.02 -1.09
N MET A 153 11.43 -9.16 0.09
CA MET A 153 10.01 -9.50 0.24
C MET A 153 9.12 -8.40 -0.32
N LEU A 154 9.41 -7.12 -0.04
CA LEU A 154 8.69 -5.97 -0.59
C LEU A 154 8.89 -5.86 -2.11
N GLU A 155 10.12 -5.97 -2.61
CA GLU A 155 10.41 -5.97 -4.05
C GLU A 155 9.63 -7.07 -4.78
N LYS A 156 9.57 -8.27 -4.21
CA LYS A 156 8.77 -9.37 -4.76
C LYS A 156 7.27 -9.07 -4.72
N LEU A 157 6.78 -8.50 -3.63
CA LEU A 157 5.37 -8.16 -3.47
C LEU A 157 4.96 -7.10 -4.50
N PHE A 158 5.66 -5.97 -4.56
CA PHE A 158 5.36 -4.88 -5.50
C PHE A 158 5.60 -5.29 -6.95
N GLY A 159 6.57 -6.17 -7.20
CA GLY A 159 6.81 -6.78 -8.50
C GLY A 159 5.61 -7.55 -9.06
N THR A 160 4.71 -8.08 -8.19
CA THR A 160 3.46 -8.73 -8.65
C THR A 160 2.50 -7.77 -9.35
N ALA A 161 2.63 -6.46 -9.08
CA ALA A 161 1.88 -5.39 -9.73
C ALA A 161 2.67 -4.67 -10.83
N GLY A 162 3.87 -5.16 -11.16
CA GLY A 162 4.70 -4.59 -12.22
C GLY A 162 5.56 -3.40 -11.79
N LEU A 163 5.66 -3.10 -10.47
CA LEU A 163 6.65 -2.13 -10.02
C LEU A 163 8.04 -2.75 -10.09
N VAL A 164 9.00 -1.98 -10.56
CA VAL A 164 10.41 -2.37 -10.66
C VAL A 164 11.28 -1.39 -9.88
N ARG A 165 12.35 -1.88 -9.29
CA ARG A 165 13.33 -1.04 -8.60
C ARG A 165 13.94 -0.04 -9.55
N ARG A 166 14.12 1.19 -9.06
CA ARG A 166 14.77 2.28 -9.79
C ARG A 166 15.93 2.81 -8.97
N ASP A 167 17.06 2.89 -9.61
CA ASP A 167 18.23 3.56 -9.03
C ASP A 167 18.01 5.09 -9.13
N THR A 168 18.42 5.82 -8.09
CA THR A 168 18.22 7.26 -8.01
C THR A 168 19.32 7.91 -7.17
N ASP A 169 19.53 9.21 -7.35
CA ASP A 169 20.36 10.04 -6.49
C ASP A 169 19.52 10.81 -5.43
N ASP A 170 18.27 10.38 -5.21
CA ASP A 170 17.41 10.95 -4.18
C ASP A 170 18.05 10.78 -2.80
N PRO A 171 18.36 11.88 -2.07
CA PRO A 171 19.05 11.82 -0.78
C PRO A 171 18.32 10.93 0.25
N ASP A 172 16.98 10.96 0.26
CA ASP A 172 16.19 10.19 1.21
C ASP A 172 16.33 8.68 0.96
N ILE A 173 16.46 8.27 -0.32
CA ILE A 173 16.74 6.87 -0.67
C ILE A 173 18.18 6.50 -0.35
N LEU A 174 19.13 7.40 -0.62
CA LEU A 174 20.56 7.14 -0.38
C LEU A 174 20.94 7.15 1.11
N GLU A 175 20.07 7.62 2.00
CA GLU A 175 20.32 7.64 3.44
C GLU A 175 20.63 6.24 4.00
N HIS A 176 20.03 5.20 3.43
CA HIS A 176 20.31 3.83 3.84
C HIS A 176 20.27 2.84 2.65
N PRO A 177 21.21 1.88 2.53
CA PRO A 177 21.29 0.97 1.40
C PRO A 177 20.11 -0.01 1.26
N ALA A 178 19.30 -0.15 2.31
CA ALA A 178 18.08 -0.93 2.24
C ALA A 178 16.87 -0.12 1.76
N ASN A 179 16.93 1.22 1.75
CA ASN A 179 15.87 2.03 1.17
C ASN A 179 15.75 1.76 -0.32
N VAL A 180 14.54 1.84 -0.85
CA VAL A 180 14.31 1.53 -2.26
C VAL A 180 13.18 2.38 -2.85
N LEU A 181 13.43 2.89 -4.05
CA LEU A 181 12.42 3.44 -4.93
C LEU A 181 11.99 2.35 -5.90
N MET A 182 10.70 2.13 -6.02
CA MET A 182 10.14 1.29 -7.09
C MET A 182 9.12 2.08 -7.89
N ALA A 183 9.01 1.79 -9.18
CA ALA A 183 8.08 2.48 -10.05
C ALA A 183 7.46 1.54 -11.08
N ARG A 184 6.22 1.85 -11.49
CA ARG A 184 5.51 1.27 -12.61
C ARG A 184 4.98 2.40 -13.49
N VAL A 185 5.31 2.36 -14.76
CA VAL A 185 4.79 3.32 -15.75
C VAL A 185 3.47 2.77 -16.30
N GLY A 186 2.41 3.56 -16.20
CA GLY A 186 1.11 3.24 -16.78
C GLY A 186 1.13 3.36 -18.31
N LYS A 187 0.26 2.62 -18.98
CA LYS A 187 0.26 2.50 -20.47
C LYS A 187 -0.13 3.80 -21.18
N ASN A 188 -0.90 4.65 -20.49
CA ASN A 188 -1.39 5.90 -21.05
C ASN A 188 -0.46 7.10 -20.78
N VAL A 189 0.63 6.88 -20.00
CA VAL A 189 1.60 7.95 -19.70
C VAL A 189 2.36 8.31 -20.99
N VAL A 190 2.35 9.59 -21.33
CA VAL A 190 3.00 10.08 -22.55
C VAL A 190 4.53 10.09 -22.42
N LYS A 191 5.23 10.05 -23.57
CA LYS A 191 6.69 9.95 -23.59
C LYS A 191 7.39 11.10 -22.87
N ASP A 192 6.84 12.30 -22.93
CA ASP A 192 7.44 13.48 -22.29
C ASP A 192 7.38 13.37 -20.75
N ASP A 193 6.29 12.84 -20.21
CA ASP A 193 6.18 12.57 -18.78
C ASP A 193 7.12 11.44 -18.34
N ILE A 194 7.27 10.39 -19.17
CA ILE A 194 8.23 9.33 -18.90
C ILE A 194 9.66 9.89 -18.90
N TYR A 195 10.00 10.73 -19.88
CA TYR A 195 11.30 11.38 -19.94
C TYR A 195 11.57 12.27 -18.74
N LEU A 196 10.56 13.06 -18.32
CA LEU A 196 10.66 13.89 -17.11
C LEU A 196 10.95 13.02 -15.88
N PHE A 197 10.22 11.91 -15.69
CA PHE A 197 10.45 10.99 -14.59
C PHE A 197 11.89 10.42 -14.60
N GLU A 198 12.39 9.99 -15.76
CA GLU A 198 13.75 9.47 -15.89
C GLU A 198 14.81 10.53 -15.54
N THR A 199 14.59 11.80 -15.91
CA THR A 199 15.51 12.89 -15.53
C THR A 199 15.47 13.18 -14.04
N MET A 200 14.31 13.05 -13.41
CA MET A 200 14.14 13.23 -11.97
C MET A 200 14.81 12.16 -11.12
N LEU A 201 15.15 11.00 -11.70
CA LEU A 201 15.91 9.98 -10.98
C LEU A 201 17.32 10.44 -10.60
N TYR A 202 17.94 11.37 -11.38
CA TYR A 202 19.34 11.78 -11.23
C TYR A 202 19.52 13.31 -11.33
N GLU A 203 18.81 14.07 -10.52
CA GLU A 203 18.87 15.54 -10.57
C GLU A 203 20.24 16.14 -10.20
N GLY A 204 20.99 15.48 -9.32
CA GLY A 204 22.31 15.95 -8.89
C GLY A 204 23.36 15.88 -9.99
N LYS A 205 23.21 15.00 -10.99
CA LYS A 205 24.14 14.91 -12.13
C LYS A 205 23.97 16.06 -13.12
N ASP A 206 22.74 16.52 -13.33
CA ASP A 206 22.47 17.62 -14.27
C ASP A 206 22.99 18.98 -13.77
N MET A 207 23.14 19.18 -12.47
CA MET A 207 23.75 20.41 -11.95
C MET A 207 25.24 20.55 -12.32
N PHE A 208 25.98 19.46 -12.46
CA PHE A 208 27.38 19.49 -12.86
C PHE A 208 27.55 19.82 -14.34
N TYR A 209 26.64 19.40 -15.21
CA TYR A 209 26.73 19.67 -16.66
C TYR A 209 26.20 21.06 -17.07
N ARG A 210 25.40 21.72 -16.24
CA ARG A 210 24.94 23.10 -16.51
C ARG A 210 25.91 24.18 -16.07
N GLN A 211 27.01 23.82 -15.40
CA GLN A 211 28.07 24.76 -14.97
C GLN A 211 29.33 24.69 -15.86
N LEU A 212 29.31 23.88 -16.88
CA LEU A 212 30.35 23.78 -17.95
C LEU A 212 29.82 24.39 -19.25
#